data_ae8e2d14ddfa738ff7db88fbecdf534e
#
_entry.id   ae8e2d14ddfa738ff7db88fbecdf534e
#
_cell.length_a   1.000
_cell.length_b   1.000
_cell.length_c   1.000
_cell.angle_alpha   90.00
_cell.angle_beta   90.00
_cell.angle_gamma   90.00
#
_symmetry.space_group_name_H-M   'P 1'
#
loop_
_entity.id
_entity.type
_entity.pdbx_description
1 polymer ?
#
loop_
_entity_poly.entity_id
_entity_poly.type
_entity_poly.pdbx_seq_one_letter_code
_entity_poly.pdbx_strand_id
1 'polypeptide(L)'
;MFFSLIYGNDQIPAPPQKNPIVLQNAVIHTISNGIIKGSILFDKGKIIRISEYISPPDNAEVIDLDGKHVYPGLIAAVSGIGLVEINAVPVTNDHSERGDFNPNVRSNVAYNPDSHIIPTTRSNGVLIANVAPASGLVSGQSSIMMMDGWTWEDATFSHPSGLHVNWPQMGTRT
;
A
#
# COMPACT_ATOMS: atom_id res chain seq x y z
N MET A 1 -35.80 15.29 -10.20
CA MET A 1 -34.92 14.92 -9.08
C MET A 1 -33.56 14.63 -9.69
N PHE A 2 -32.62 15.61 -9.66
CA PHE A 2 -31.28 15.43 -10.22
C PHE A 2 -30.43 14.63 -9.22
N PHE A 3 -30.08 13.40 -9.55
CA PHE A 3 -29.01 12.69 -8.86
C PHE A 3 -27.68 13.30 -9.32
N SER A 4 -27.07 14.15 -8.49
CA SER A 4 -25.69 14.52 -8.63
C SER A 4 -24.85 13.28 -8.33
N LEU A 5 -24.22 12.72 -9.36
CA LEU A 5 -23.16 11.73 -9.19
C LEU A 5 -22.00 12.46 -8.51
N ILE A 6 -21.86 12.26 -7.22
CA ILE A 6 -20.67 12.72 -6.49
C ILE A 6 -19.56 11.73 -6.89
N TYR A 7 -18.72 12.16 -7.81
CA TYR A 7 -17.46 11.45 -8.04
C TYR A 7 -16.60 11.65 -6.80
N GLY A 8 -16.32 10.57 -6.06
CA GLY A 8 -15.34 10.61 -4.99
C GLY A 8 -13.98 11.03 -5.57
N ASN A 9 -13.25 11.88 -4.85
CA ASN A 9 -11.86 12.17 -5.17
C ASN A 9 -11.04 10.91 -4.81
N ASP A 10 -10.24 10.40 -5.73
CA ASP A 10 -9.38 9.23 -5.57
C ASP A 10 -8.27 9.43 -4.52
N GLN A 11 -8.01 10.67 -4.14
CA GLN A 11 -7.10 11.04 -3.04
C GLN A 11 -7.76 10.98 -1.66
N ILE A 12 -9.10 10.89 -1.60
CA ILE A 12 -9.79 10.77 -0.30
C ILE A 12 -9.64 9.32 0.19
N PRO A 13 -9.04 9.10 1.37
CA PRO A 13 -8.92 7.77 1.93
C PRO A 13 -10.27 7.12 2.20
N ALA A 14 -10.30 5.79 2.09
CA ALA A 14 -11.48 5.03 2.42
C ALA A 14 -11.85 5.19 3.91
N PRO A 15 -13.15 5.35 4.24
CA PRO A 15 -13.56 5.42 5.64
C PRO A 15 -13.27 4.08 6.36
N PRO A 16 -13.02 4.12 7.68
CA PRO A 16 -12.83 2.89 8.44
C PRO A 16 -14.01 1.93 8.27
N GLN A 17 -13.70 0.63 8.15
CA GLN A 17 -14.70 -0.43 8.06
C GLN A 17 -15.61 -0.41 9.30
N LYS A 18 -16.93 -0.30 9.09
CA LYS A 18 -17.93 -0.28 10.15
C LYS A 18 -18.56 -1.65 10.40
N ASN A 19 -18.81 -2.38 9.32
CA ASN A 19 -19.49 -3.68 9.36
C ASN A 19 -18.59 -4.75 8.72
N PRO A 20 -18.76 -6.04 9.08
CA PRO A 20 -18.15 -7.11 8.32
C PRO A 20 -18.56 -7.06 6.84
N ILE A 21 -17.65 -7.43 5.94
CA ILE A 21 -17.89 -7.47 4.50
C ILE A 21 -17.78 -8.92 4.04
N VAL A 22 -18.78 -9.39 3.31
CA VAL A 22 -18.75 -10.70 2.67
C VAL A 22 -18.74 -10.52 1.16
N LEU A 23 -17.67 -10.96 0.52
CA LEU A 23 -17.60 -11.10 -0.93
C LEU A 23 -18.11 -12.51 -1.28
N GLN A 24 -19.21 -12.61 -2.05
CA GLN A 24 -19.79 -13.88 -2.46
C GLN A 24 -19.55 -14.16 -3.93
N ASN A 25 -19.69 -15.42 -4.32
CA ASN A 25 -19.60 -15.88 -5.71
C ASN A 25 -18.29 -15.49 -6.40
N ALA A 26 -17.17 -15.56 -5.68
CA ALA A 26 -15.83 -15.20 -6.15
C ALA A 26 -15.01 -16.40 -6.61
N VAL A 27 -14.08 -16.17 -7.53
CA VAL A 27 -12.95 -17.06 -7.82
C VAL A 27 -11.74 -16.52 -7.07
N ILE A 28 -11.39 -17.13 -5.95
CA ILE A 28 -10.43 -16.62 -4.99
C ILE A 28 -9.06 -17.27 -5.21
N HIS A 29 -8.04 -16.47 -5.48
CA HIS A 29 -6.65 -16.90 -5.65
C HIS A 29 -5.89 -16.70 -4.34
N THR A 30 -5.71 -17.77 -3.56
CA THR A 30 -5.18 -17.69 -2.18
C THR A 30 -3.66 -17.76 -2.09
N ILE A 31 -2.93 -17.89 -3.18
CA ILE A 31 -1.48 -18.08 -3.25
C ILE A 31 -1.03 -19.41 -2.61
N SER A 32 -1.34 -19.63 -1.32
CA SER A 32 -0.88 -20.82 -0.57
C SER A 32 -1.77 -22.06 -0.73
N ASN A 33 -3.09 -21.86 -0.95
CA ASN A 33 -4.07 -22.95 -0.98
C ASN A 33 -4.74 -23.13 -2.35
N GLY A 34 -4.14 -22.54 -3.41
CA GLY A 34 -4.67 -22.62 -4.76
C GLY A 34 -5.92 -21.75 -4.99
N ILE A 35 -6.80 -22.18 -5.90
CA ILE A 35 -7.99 -21.44 -6.30
C ILE A 35 -9.21 -22.03 -5.61
N ILE A 36 -9.99 -21.18 -4.94
CA ILE A 36 -11.24 -21.55 -4.27
C ILE A 36 -12.38 -20.78 -4.92
N LYS A 37 -13.45 -21.46 -5.34
CA LYS A 37 -14.70 -20.82 -5.73
C LYS A 37 -15.57 -20.70 -4.49
N GLY A 38 -15.93 -19.46 -4.10
CA GLY A 38 -16.69 -19.27 -2.87
C GLY A 38 -16.73 -17.84 -2.38
N SER A 39 -16.59 -17.67 -1.08
CA SER A 39 -16.80 -16.41 -0.40
C SER A 39 -15.64 -16.08 0.54
N ILE A 40 -15.44 -14.78 0.78
CA ILE A 40 -14.48 -14.23 1.74
C ILE A 40 -15.22 -13.34 2.73
N LEU A 41 -14.99 -13.54 4.02
CA LEU A 41 -15.43 -12.65 5.09
C LEU A 41 -14.27 -11.83 5.62
N PHE A 42 -14.42 -10.51 5.59
CA PHE A 42 -13.50 -9.55 6.21
C PHE A 42 -14.15 -8.89 7.42
N ASP A 43 -13.38 -8.71 8.47
CA ASP A 43 -13.78 -7.88 9.60
C ASP A 43 -12.56 -7.22 10.21
N LYS A 44 -12.68 -5.91 10.54
CA LYS A 44 -11.62 -5.10 11.16
C LYS A 44 -10.26 -5.23 10.47
N GLY A 45 -10.26 -5.14 9.14
CA GLY A 45 -9.04 -5.21 8.32
C GLY A 45 -8.40 -6.60 8.24
N LYS A 46 -9.10 -7.67 8.65
CA LYS A 46 -8.59 -9.05 8.59
C LYS A 46 -9.50 -9.96 7.80
N ILE A 47 -8.92 -10.92 7.09
CA ILE A 47 -9.66 -12.04 6.53
C ILE A 47 -10.01 -12.99 7.68
N ILE A 48 -11.30 -13.13 7.96
CA ILE A 48 -11.81 -14.00 9.04
C ILE A 48 -12.00 -15.42 8.52
N ARG A 49 -12.52 -15.56 7.30
CA ARG A 49 -12.84 -16.85 6.71
C ARG A 49 -12.83 -16.81 5.19
N ILE A 50 -12.36 -17.88 4.58
CA ILE A 50 -12.53 -18.20 3.15
C ILE A 50 -13.18 -19.59 3.10
N SER A 51 -14.29 -19.74 2.36
CA SER A 51 -15.02 -20.99 2.24
C SER A 51 -15.88 -20.98 0.97
N GLU A 52 -16.29 -22.15 0.50
CA GLU A 52 -17.23 -22.27 -0.62
C GLU A 52 -18.55 -21.54 -0.31
N TYR A 53 -18.99 -21.61 0.93
CA TYR A 53 -20.16 -20.88 1.39
C TYR A 53 -19.91 -20.25 2.77
N ILE A 54 -20.34 -19.00 2.91
CA ILE A 54 -20.35 -18.26 4.18
C ILE A 54 -21.76 -17.69 4.38
N SER A 55 -22.40 -18.06 5.50
CA SER A 55 -23.61 -17.36 5.95
C SER A 55 -23.18 -15.98 6.47
N PRO A 56 -23.63 -14.88 5.84
CA PRO A 56 -23.27 -13.55 6.28
C PRO A 56 -23.77 -13.29 7.71
N PRO A 57 -22.97 -12.62 8.56
CA PRO A 57 -23.50 -12.05 9.81
C PRO A 57 -24.64 -11.06 9.56
N ASP A 58 -25.54 -10.88 10.53
CA ASP A 58 -26.75 -10.05 10.37
C ASP A 58 -26.48 -8.59 9.95
N ASN A 59 -25.31 -8.06 10.34
CA ASN A 59 -24.88 -6.68 10.03
C ASN A 59 -23.83 -6.61 8.93
N ALA A 60 -23.59 -7.70 8.19
CA ALA A 60 -22.58 -7.71 7.15
C ALA A 60 -23.06 -7.00 5.87
N GLU A 61 -22.16 -6.27 5.25
CA GLU A 61 -22.29 -5.83 3.86
C GLU A 61 -21.98 -7.01 2.94
N VAL A 62 -22.92 -7.36 2.06
CA VAL A 62 -22.76 -8.48 1.14
C VAL A 62 -22.59 -7.95 -0.27
N ILE A 63 -21.49 -8.32 -0.92
CA ILE A 63 -21.16 -7.95 -2.29
C ILE A 63 -21.08 -9.22 -3.13
N ASP A 64 -21.96 -9.36 -4.11
CA ASP A 64 -21.91 -10.44 -5.09
C ASP A 64 -20.92 -10.09 -6.20
N LEU A 65 -19.91 -10.93 -6.39
CA LEU A 65 -18.87 -10.72 -7.38
C LEU A 65 -19.17 -11.40 -8.74
N ASP A 66 -20.25 -12.16 -8.82
CA ASP A 66 -20.72 -12.79 -10.09
C ASP A 66 -19.57 -13.53 -10.83
N GLY A 67 -18.81 -14.34 -10.11
CA GLY A 67 -17.70 -15.11 -10.66
C GLY A 67 -16.40 -14.31 -10.92
N LYS A 68 -16.33 -13.05 -10.52
CA LYS A 68 -15.09 -12.26 -10.65
C LYS A 68 -13.94 -12.85 -9.83
N HIS A 69 -12.74 -12.62 -10.31
CA HIS A 69 -11.53 -13.09 -9.67
C HIS A 69 -11.06 -12.13 -8.56
N VAL A 70 -10.72 -12.70 -7.42
CA VAL A 70 -10.15 -11.97 -6.28
C VAL A 70 -8.70 -12.43 -6.05
N TYR A 71 -7.81 -11.46 -5.96
CA TYR A 71 -6.38 -11.67 -5.72
C TYR A 71 -5.94 -10.92 -4.47
N PRO A 72 -4.90 -11.37 -3.76
CA PRO A 72 -4.20 -10.54 -2.78
C PRO A 72 -3.66 -9.28 -3.45
N GLY A 73 -3.68 -8.17 -2.74
CA GLY A 73 -3.04 -6.95 -3.20
C GLY A 73 -1.53 -7.13 -3.38
N LEU A 74 -0.96 -6.45 -4.37
CA LEU A 74 0.47 -6.48 -4.63
C LEU A 74 1.21 -5.64 -3.56
N ILE A 75 2.44 -6.07 -3.27
CA ILE A 75 3.36 -5.38 -2.37
C ILE A 75 4.60 -4.98 -3.15
N ALA A 76 4.89 -3.67 -3.21
CA ALA A 76 6.14 -3.18 -3.76
C ALA A 76 7.26 -3.40 -2.72
N ALA A 77 8.20 -4.29 -3.00
CA ALA A 77 9.24 -4.71 -2.06
C ALA A 77 10.23 -3.59 -1.70
N VAL A 78 10.56 -2.71 -2.65
CA VAL A 78 11.34 -1.49 -2.45
C VAL A 78 10.82 -0.43 -3.41
N SER A 79 10.53 0.76 -2.91
CA SER A 79 9.95 1.85 -3.70
C SER A 79 10.35 3.22 -3.14
N GLY A 80 10.40 4.22 -4.02
CA GLY A 80 10.48 5.64 -3.65
C GLY A 80 9.13 6.36 -3.71
N ILE A 81 8.01 5.62 -3.82
CA ILE A 81 6.67 6.21 -3.91
C ILE A 81 6.38 7.08 -2.68
N GLY A 82 5.82 8.27 -2.92
CA GLY A 82 5.59 9.26 -1.88
C GLY A 82 6.85 10.00 -1.41
N LEU A 83 8.06 9.59 -1.81
CA LEU A 83 9.31 10.33 -1.57
C LEU A 83 9.77 11.11 -2.81
N VAL A 84 9.27 10.76 -3.98
CA VAL A 84 9.64 11.39 -5.25
C VAL A 84 8.38 11.64 -6.06
N GLU A 85 8.12 12.92 -6.40
CA GLU A 85 7.00 13.28 -7.26
C GLU A 85 7.49 13.49 -8.71
N ILE A 86 8.38 14.45 -8.92
CA ILE A 86 8.95 14.75 -10.23
C ILE A 86 10.47 14.62 -10.13
N ASN A 87 11.02 13.56 -10.67
CA ASN A 87 12.45 13.25 -10.53
C ASN A 87 13.38 14.37 -11.03
N ALA A 88 12.95 15.15 -12.01
CA ALA A 88 13.70 16.28 -12.55
C ALA A 88 13.63 17.56 -11.69
N VAL A 89 12.79 17.58 -10.65
CA VAL A 89 12.59 18.74 -9.77
C VAL A 89 13.11 18.43 -8.38
N PRO A 90 14.32 18.87 -7.99
CA PRO A 90 14.97 18.47 -6.72
C PRO A 90 14.14 18.75 -5.47
N VAL A 91 13.35 19.83 -5.45
CA VAL A 91 12.49 20.22 -4.31
C VAL A 91 11.33 19.25 -4.06
N THR A 92 11.06 18.32 -4.99
CA THR A 92 10.03 17.27 -4.86
C THR A 92 10.63 15.89 -4.60
N ASN A 93 11.92 15.82 -4.27
CA ASN A 93 12.67 14.58 -4.07
C ASN A 93 13.18 14.50 -2.64
N ASP A 94 12.47 13.76 -1.80
CA ASP A 94 12.80 13.52 -0.39
C ASP A 94 13.35 12.12 -0.12
N HIS A 95 13.83 11.44 -1.16
CA HIS A 95 14.39 10.08 -1.03
C HIS A 95 15.84 10.06 -0.58
N SER A 96 16.51 11.22 -0.51
CA SER A 96 17.94 11.28 -0.21
C SER A 96 18.31 12.39 0.78
N GLU A 97 19.18 12.07 1.71
CA GLU A 97 19.79 13.00 2.65
C GLU A 97 21.26 13.28 2.33
N ARG A 98 21.80 14.35 2.90
CA ARG A 98 23.21 14.70 2.74
C ARG A 98 24.10 13.79 3.60
N GLY A 99 25.26 13.41 3.03
CA GLY A 99 26.25 12.58 3.70
C GLY A 99 26.07 11.09 3.44
N ASP A 100 27.04 10.31 3.89
CA ASP A 100 27.12 8.88 3.59
C ASP A 100 26.51 7.99 4.69
N PHE A 101 26.32 8.52 5.89
CA PHE A 101 25.85 7.76 7.05
C PHE A 101 24.64 8.43 7.71
N ASN A 102 23.45 7.96 7.35
CA ASN A 102 22.16 8.51 7.76
C ASN A 102 21.26 7.47 8.45
N PRO A 103 21.72 6.69 9.44
CA PRO A 103 20.94 5.60 10.03
C PRO A 103 19.68 6.08 10.79
N ASN A 104 19.61 7.37 11.12
CA ASN A 104 18.50 8.01 11.82
C ASN A 104 17.39 8.51 10.87
N VAL A 105 17.63 8.57 9.57
CA VAL A 105 16.64 9.00 8.58
C VAL A 105 15.52 7.98 8.52
N ARG A 106 14.28 8.46 8.47
CA ARG A 106 13.05 7.67 8.51
C ARG A 106 12.19 8.02 7.30
N SER A 107 12.00 7.07 6.41
CA SER A 107 11.29 7.29 5.15
C SER A 107 9.82 7.69 5.33
N ASN A 108 9.14 7.19 6.36
CA ASN A 108 7.74 7.51 6.59
C ASN A 108 7.51 8.99 6.91
N VAL A 109 8.45 9.67 7.58
CA VAL A 109 8.30 11.11 7.92
C VAL A 109 8.35 11.99 6.67
N ALA A 110 9.09 11.57 5.64
CA ALA A 110 9.20 12.27 4.37
C ALA A 110 8.11 11.83 3.35
N TYR A 111 7.29 10.85 3.71
CA TYR A 111 6.25 10.32 2.82
C TYR A 111 5.13 11.35 2.59
N ASN A 112 4.88 11.67 1.31
CA ASN A 112 3.80 12.54 0.90
C ASN A 112 2.53 11.72 0.59
N PRO A 113 1.51 11.71 1.47
CA PRO A 113 0.27 10.99 1.22
C PRO A 113 -0.58 11.60 0.10
N ASP A 114 -0.36 12.89 -0.24
CA ASP A 114 -1.10 13.59 -1.30
C ASP A 114 -0.51 13.35 -2.70
N SER A 115 0.47 12.47 -2.83
CA SER A 115 1.07 12.13 -4.12
C SER A 115 0.04 11.55 -5.09
N HIS A 116 -0.07 12.15 -6.27
CA HIS A 116 -0.94 11.64 -7.35
C HIS A 116 -0.52 10.26 -7.89
N ILE A 117 0.70 9.82 -7.59
CA ILE A 117 1.20 8.50 -7.98
C ILE A 117 0.51 7.41 -7.14
N ILE A 118 0.15 7.71 -5.89
CA ILE A 118 -0.43 6.75 -4.94
C ILE A 118 -1.77 6.18 -5.45
N PRO A 119 -2.80 6.99 -5.78
CA PRO A 119 -4.07 6.46 -6.27
C PRO A 119 -3.91 5.72 -7.61
N THR A 120 -3.02 6.18 -8.49
CA THR A 120 -2.71 5.48 -9.73
C THR A 120 -2.09 4.10 -9.46
N THR A 121 -1.16 4.02 -8.52
CA THR A 121 -0.50 2.76 -8.12
C THR A 121 -1.51 1.82 -7.46
N ARG A 122 -2.36 2.35 -6.56
CA ARG A 122 -3.44 1.60 -5.90
C ARG A 122 -4.44 1.03 -6.90
N SER A 123 -4.85 1.80 -7.91
CA SER A 123 -5.79 1.34 -8.94
C SER A 123 -5.23 0.19 -9.79
N ASN A 124 -3.91 0.03 -9.84
CA ASN A 124 -3.23 -1.09 -10.48
C ASN A 124 -2.99 -2.27 -9.52
N GLY A 125 -3.58 -2.25 -8.32
CA GLY A 125 -3.58 -3.35 -7.36
C GLY A 125 -2.39 -3.39 -6.41
N VAL A 126 -1.50 -2.40 -6.40
CA VAL A 126 -0.45 -2.28 -5.38
C VAL A 126 -1.03 -1.58 -4.16
N LEU A 127 -1.19 -2.31 -3.07
CA LEU A 127 -1.85 -1.81 -1.86
C LEU A 127 -0.88 -1.42 -0.75
N ILE A 128 0.34 -1.93 -0.80
CA ILE A 128 1.40 -1.72 0.21
C ILE A 128 2.73 -1.51 -0.51
N ALA A 129 3.57 -0.62 0.01
CA ALA A 129 4.94 -0.45 -0.46
C ALA A 129 5.92 -0.36 0.72
N ASN A 130 7.08 -1.00 0.58
CA ASN A 130 8.22 -0.72 1.43
C ASN A 130 8.95 0.49 0.86
N VAL A 131 8.70 1.65 1.48
CA VAL A 131 9.27 2.93 1.05
C VAL A 131 10.64 3.08 1.69
N ALA A 132 11.66 3.29 0.85
CA ALA A 132 13.05 3.29 1.27
C ALA A 132 13.80 4.53 0.80
N PRO A 133 14.65 5.12 1.67
CA PRO A 133 15.60 6.15 1.25
C PRO A 133 16.71 5.53 0.38
N ALA A 134 17.35 6.35 -0.46
CA ALA A 134 18.26 5.86 -1.50
C ALA A 134 19.53 6.70 -1.69
N SER A 135 20.20 7.14 -0.62
CA SER A 135 21.43 7.93 -0.71
C SER A 135 22.52 7.48 0.27
N GLY A 136 23.77 7.80 -0.06
CA GLY A 136 24.92 7.49 0.78
C GLY A 136 25.20 5.99 0.93
N LEU A 137 26.12 5.63 1.83
CA LEU A 137 26.43 4.24 2.18
C LEU A 137 25.35 3.66 3.09
N VAL A 138 24.93 4.40 4.11
CA VAL A 138 23.79 4.06 4.97
C VAL A 138 22.71 5.10 4.71
N SER A 139 21.68 4.72 3.95
CA SER A 139 20.65 5.67 3.48
C SER A 139 19.63 6.03 4.56
N GLY A 140 19.34 5.11 5.46
CA GLY A 140 18.32 5.27 6.50
C GLY A 140 17.36 4.09 6.61
N GLN A 141 16.30 4.30 7.36
CA GLN A 141 15.31 3.29 7.70
C GLN A 141 14.12 3.35 6.74
N SER A 142 13.76 2.21 6.17
CA SER A 142 12.55 2.06 5.38
C SER A 142 11.31 1.84 6.25
N SER A 143 10.16 2.04 5.65
CA SER A 143 8.84 1.91 6.27
C SER A 143 7.87 1.19 5.34
N ILE A 144 7.02 0.37 5.92
CA ILE A 144 5.90 -0.23 5.18
C ILE A 144 4.75 0.77 5.19
N MET A 145 4.38 1.26 4.01
CA MET A 145 3.33 2.24 3.82
C MET A 145 2.13 1.62 3.11
N MET A 146 0.94 1.92 3.59
CA MET A 146 -0.31 1.66 2.86
C MET A 146 -0.48 2.69 1.74
N MET A 147 -1.04 2.27 0.61
CA MET A 147 -1.38 3.18 -0.48
C MET A 147 -2.71 3.91 -0.23
N ASP A 148 -2.97 4.22 1.05
CA ASP A 148 -4.17 4.89 1.54
C ASP A 148 -3.89 5.52 2.91
N GLY A 149 -4.38 6.75 3.16
CA GLY A 149 -4.18 7.47 4.43
C GLY A 149 -4.25 8.98 4.25
N TRP A 150 -4.70 9.69 5.28
CA TRP A 150 -4.72 11.17 5.28
C TRP A 150 -3.36 11.78 5.57
N THR A 151 -2.61 11.14 6.44
CA THR A 151 -1.28 11.59 6.87
C THR A 151 -0.28 10.46 6.71
N TRP A 152 1.02 10.79 6.81
CA TRP A 152 2.04 9.76 6.79
C TRP A 152 1.91 8.79 7.99
N GLU A 153 1.41 9.26 9.14
CA GLU A 153 1.12 8.41 10.30
C GLU A 153 0.02 7.40 9.99
N ASP A 154 -1.09 7.85 9.39
CA ASP A 154 -2.21 6.98 9.00
C ASP A 154 -1.78 5.95 7.96
N ALA A 155 -0.94 6.37 6.98
CA ALA A 155 -0.42 5.50 5.94
C ALA A 155 0.67 4.54 6.44
N THR A 156 1.29 4.80 7.60
CA THR A 156 2.36 3.94 8.14
C THR A 156 1.79 2.63 8.70
N PHE A 157 1.99 1.52 7.98
CA PHE A 157 1.63 0.19 8.47
C PHE A 157 2.64 -0.33 9.49
N SER A 158 3.94 -0.13 9.24
CA SER A 158 5.04 -0.54 10.14
C SER A 158 6.29 0.27 9.91
N HIS A 159 6.98 0.65 10.99
CA HIS A 159 8.28 1.32 10.97
C HIS A 159 9.10 0.94 12.23
N PRO A 160 10.41 0.72 12.12
CA PRO A 160 11.18 0.52 10.88
C PRO A 160 10.93 -0.85 10.25
N SER A 161 11.07 -0.96 8.93
CA SER A 161 11.02 -2.24 8.23
C SER A 161 12.43 -2.78 7.91
N GLY A 162 13.41 -1.92 7.77
CA GLY A 162 14.80 -2.28 7.55
C GLY A 162 15.71 -1.06 7.51
N LEU A 163 17.03 -1.29 7.66
CA LEU A 163 18.07 -0.31 7.43
C LEU A 163 18.66 -0.52 6.04
N HIS A 164 18.65 0.52 5.20
CA HIS A 164 19.16 0.45 3.84
C HIS A 164 20.63 0.80 3.79
N VAL A 165 21.44 -0.14 3.31
CA VAL A 165 22.88 0.00 3.11
C VAL A 165 23.19 -0.26 1.64
N ASN A 166 23.80 0.73 0.98
CA ASN A 166 24.24 0.61 -0.39
C ASN A 166 25.66 0.07 -0.42
N TRP A 167 25.90 -0.96 -1.26
CA TRP A 167 27.25 -1.44 -1.43
C TRP A 167 28.09 -0.40 -2.18
N PRO A 168 29.27 -0.01 -1.65
CA PRO A 168 30.12 0.96 -2.33
C PRO A 168 30.57 0.44 -3.68
N GLN A 169 30.41 1.29 -4.71
CA GLN A 169 30.96 0.96 -6.02
C GLN A 169 32.49 1.02 -5.93
N MET A 170 33.15 -0.07 -6.29
CA MET A 170 34.60 -0.08 -6.44
C MET A 170 34.92 0.68 -7.74
N GLY A 171 35.14 1.98 -7.61
CA GLY A 171 35.63 2.80 -8.72
C GLY A 171 37.01 2.34 -9.13
N THR A 172 37.21 2.02 -10.39
CA THR A 172 38.54 1.97 -10.99
C THR A 172 39.15 3.36 -10.83
N ARG A 173 40.13 3.50 -9.93
CA ARG A 173 41.01 4.66 -9.94
C ARG A 173 41.75 4.65 -11.27
N THR A 174 41.35 5.50 -12.20
CA THR A 174 42.17 5.91 -13.35
C THR A 174 43.16 6.97 -12.91
#